data_a19ae81631a802b3f1fec483077602e4
#
_entry.id   a19ae81631a802b3f1fec483077602e4
#
_cell.length_a   1.000
_cell.length_b   1.000
_cell.length_c   1.000
_cell.angle_alpha   90.00
_cell.angle_beta   90.00
_cell.angle_gamma   90.00
#
_symmetry.space_group_name_H-M   'P 1'
#
loop_
_entity.id
_entity.type
_entity.pdbx_description
1 polymer ?
#
loop_
_entity_poly.entity_id
_entity_poly.type
_entity_poly.pdbx_seq_one_letter_code
_entity_poly.pdbx_strand_id
1 'polypeptide(L)'
;MAAVRASVLLAAITVALAVPLVVLAGSGSKKQAQPSFAFGRNGGNIIPLTVKIARNGRVTATGSSQTPTYATLSLPVRNALAQLAQAEGFFTMPAAVACPGTNPDVAAQFVTVSAGGKTRTVTVHGGCKPAFSQLWSVLYAAVGFG
;
A
#
# COMPACT_ATOMS: atom_id res chain seq x y z
N MET A 1 -16.83 -78.68 21.46
CA MET A 1 -15.98 -77.55 21.11
C MET A 1 -16.37 -77.06 19.71
N ALA A 2 -17.17 -76.00 19.63
CA ALA A 2 -17.71 -75.52 18.39
C ALA A 2 -16.96 -74.22 18.00
N ALA A 3 -16.32 -74.28 16.83
CA ALA A 3 -15.60 -73.10 16.27
C ALA A 3 -16.56 -72.24 15.46
N VAL A 4 -16.80 -71.04 15.89
CA VAL A 4 -17.60 -70.05 15.19
C VAL A 4 -16.71 -69.33 14.17
N ARG A 5 -16.97 -69.48 12.88
CA ARG A 5 -16.35 -68.71 11.80
C ARG A 5 -17.14 -67.43 11.58
N ALA A 6 -16.53 -66.29 11.91
CA ALA A 6 -17.07 -64.98 11.57
C ALA A 6 -16.66 -64.62 10.14
N SER A 7 -17.59 -64.51 9.23
CA SER A 7 -17.39 -63.99 7.88
C SER A 7 -17.53 -62.47 7.91
N VAL A 8 -16.43 -61.76 7.61
CA VAL A 8 -16.41 -60.31 7.45
C VAL A 8 -16.75 -59.97 6.01
N LEU A 9 -17.94 -59.43 5.80
CA LEU A 9 -18.37 -58.84 4.52
C LEU A 9 -17.74 -57.45 4.38
N LEU A 10 -16.79 -57.32 3.45
CA LEU A 10 -16.23 -56.01 3.02
C LEU A 10 -17.25 -55.40 2.04
N ALA A 11 -17.98 -54.40 2.47
CA ALA A 11 -18.75 -53.53 1.59
C ALA A 11 -17.83 -52.42 1.03
N ALA A 12 -17.51 -52.53 -0.26
CA ALA A 12 -16.78 -51.48 -0.97
C ALA A 12 -17.76 -50.31 -1.31
N ILE A 13 -17.63 -49.22 -0.61
CA ILE A 13 -18.37 -47.97 -0.92
C ILE A 13 -17.56 -47.18 -1.96
N THR A 14 -17.94 -47.27 -3.23
CA THR A 14 -17.43 -46.41 -4.31
C THR A 14 -18.12 -45.07 -4.21
N VAL A 15 -17.44 -44.07 -3.61
CA VAL A 15 -17.86 -42.68 -3.65
C VAL A 15 -17.42 -42.08 -4.99
N ALA A 16 -18.34 -41.93 -5.92
CA ALA A 16 -18.14 -41.17 -7.15
C ALA A 16 -18.08 -39.65 -6.80
N LEU A 17 -16.87 -39.11 -6.76
CA LEU A 17 -16.62 -37.66 -6.68
C LEU A 17 -16.95 -37.03 -8.03
N ALA A 18 -18.19 -36.53 -8.17
CA ALA A 18 -18.54 -35.62 -9.24
C ALA A 18 -17.92 -34.26 -8.93
N VAL A 19 -16.76 -33.96 -9.56
CA VAL A 19 -16.16 -32.63 -9.52
C VAL A 19 -16.96 -31.72 -10.45
N PRO A 20 -17.66 -30.68 -9.96
CA PRO A 20 -18.28 -29.73 -10.86
C PRO A 20 -17.15 -28.94 -11.56
N LEU A 21 -17.12 -29.02 -12.89
CA LEU A 21 -16.31 -28.13 -13.71
C LEU A 21 -16.86 -26.71 -13.53
N VAL A 22 -16.28 -25.95 -12.61
CA VAL A 22 -16.52 -24.51 -12.54
C VAL A 22 -15.83 -23.88 -13.76
N VAL A 23 -16.62 -23.65 -14.81
CA VAL A 23 -16.20 -22.79 -15.92
C VAL A 23 -16.01 -21.40 -15.32
N LEU A 24 -14.75 -21.05 -15.03
CA LEU A 24 -14.35 -19.68 -14.73
C LEU A 24 -14.61 -18.85 -16.00
N ALA A 25 -15.83 -18.28 -16.07
CA ALA A 25 -16.13 -17.20 -17.01
C ALA A 25 -15.03 -16.14 -16.84
N GLY A 26 -14.26 -15.92 -17.88
CA GLY A 26 -13.15 -14.96 -17.88
C GLY A 26 -13.66 -13.57 -17.53
N SER A 27 -13.52 -13.23 -16.25
CA SER A 27 -13.65 -11.85 -15.79
C SER A 27 -12.54 -11.09 -16.52
N GLY A 28 -12.89 -10.31 -17.52
CA GLY A 28 -11.96 -9.38 -18.18
C GLY A 28 -11.26 -8.57 -17.11
N SER A 29 -10.01 -8.90 -16.84
CA SER A 29 -9.19 -8.20 -15.86
C SER A 29 -9.12 -6.75 -16.28
N LYS A 30 -9.96 -5.88 -15.69
CA LYS A 30 -9.77 -4.43 -15.79
C LYS A 30 -8.35 -4.18 -15.32
N LYS A 31 -7.47 -3.80 -16.24
CA LYS A 31 -6.06 -3.52 -15.96
C LYS A 31 -6.01 -2.54 -14.80
N GLN A 32 -5.72 -3.03 -13.61
CA GLN A 32 -5.76 -2.22 -12.38
C GLN A 32 -4.74 -1.11 -12.54
N ALA A 33 -5.18 0.13 -12.33
CA ALA A 33 -4.29 1.28 -12.47
C ALA A 33 -3.11 1.13 -11.51
N GLN A 34 -1.89 1.23 -12.04
CA GLN A 34 -0.67 1.11 -11.26
C GLN A 34 -0.60 2.19 -10.17
N PRO A 35 -0.03 1.88 -8.99
CA PRO A 35 0.09 2.85 -7.91
C PRO A 35 0.93 4.05 -8.28
N SER A 36 0.52 5.22 -7.78
CA SER A 36 1.27 6.47 -7.86
C SER A 36 1.21 7.20 -6.52
N PHE A 37 2.23 8.03 -6.27
CA PHE A 37 2.37 8.72 -5.00
C PHE A 37 2.81 10.16 -5.23
N ALA A 38 2.43 11.04 -4.30
CA ALA A 38 3.07 12.32 -4.11
C ALA A 38 3.28 12.54 -2.62
N PHE A 39 4.40 13.11 -2.23
CA PHE A 39 4.68 13.42 -0.84
C PHE A 39 5.62 14.62 -0.73
N GLY A 40 5.65 15.22 0.44
CA GLY A 40 6.52 16.36 0.66
C GLY A 40 6.17 17.12 1.92
N ARG A 41 6.67 18.34 1.97
CA ARG A 41 6.48 19.26 3.09
C ARG A 41 6.28 20.68 2.58
N ASN A 42 5.44 21.44 3.26
CA ASN A 42 5.17 22.83 2.94
C ASN A 42 4.85 23.64 4.21
N GLY A 43 4.91 24.95 4.09
CA GLY A 43 4.72 25.86 5.23
C GLY A 43 5.93 25.91 6.15
N GLY A 44 5.79 26.59 7.29
CA GLY A 44 6.90 26.85 8.22
C GLY A 44 8.03 27.66 7.57
N ASN A 45 9.20 27.67 8.20
CA ASN A 45 10.40 28.37 7.73
C ASN A 45 11.32 27.46 6.90
N ILE A 46 10.75 26.69 5.95
CA ILE A 46 11.53 25.77 5.11
C ILE A 46 11.25 26.00 3.63
N ILE A 47 12.21 25.59 2.80
CA ILE A 47 11.97 25.47 1.35
C ILE A 47 10.99 24.28 1.13
N PRO A 48 9.83 24.51 0.49
CA PRO A 48 8.89 23.44 0.19
C PRO A 48 9.55 22.32 -0.62
N LEU A 49 9.14 21.09 -0.38
CA LEU A 49 9.54 19.92 -1.15
C LEU A 49 8.29 19.19 -1.63
N THR A 50 8.22 18.89 -2.92
CA THR A 50 7.22 17.99 -3.48
C THR A 50 7.89 16.95 -4.34
N VAL A 51 7.67 15.68 -4.02
CA VAL A 51 8.10 14.52 -4.80
C VAL A 51 6.89 13.84 -5.39
N LYS A 52 6.95 13.48 -6.67
CA LYS A 52 5.91 12.71 -7.36
C LYS A 52 6.51 11.43 -7.92
N ILE A 53 5.84 10.32 -7.67
CA ILE A 53 6.12 9.00 -8.25
C ILE A 53 4.94 8.66 -9.15
N ALA A 54 5.13 8.80 -10.44
CA ALA A 54 4.09 8.59 -11.43
C ALA A 54 3.71 7.11 -11.57
N ARG A 55 2.59 6.81 -12.22
CA ARG A 55 2.14 5.43 -12.49
C ARG A 55 3.15 4.59 -13.27
N ASN A 56 3.95 5.20 -14.14
CA ASN A 56 5.06 4.53 -14.85
C ASN A 56 6.34 4.39 -14.00
N GLY A 57 6.32 4.84 -12.75
CA GLY A 57 7.43 4.80 -11.81
C GLY A 57 8.38 6.00 -11.88
N ARG A 58 8.22 6.92 -12.82
CA ARG A 58 9.09 8.11 -12.91
C ARG A 58 8.99 8.93 -11.64
N VAL A 59 10.15 9.29 -11.08
CA VAL A 59 10.28 10.14 -9.90
C VAL A 59 10.65 11.55 -10.34
N THR A 60 9.97 12.54 -9.80
CA THR A 60 10.29 13.96 -9.98
C THR A 60 10.21 14.68 -8.64
N ALA A 61 11.12 15.63 -8.40
CA ALA A 61 11.10 16.47 -7.21
C ALA A 61 11.13 17.95 -7.62
N THR A 62 10.45 18.78 -6.85
CA THR A 62 10.41 20.24 -7.02
C THR A 62 10.45 20.93 -5.67
N GLY A 63 10.96 22.17 -5.65
CA GLY A 63 10.97 23.07 -4.50
C GLY A 63 12.25 23.02 -3.68
N SER A 64 12.78 21.88 -3.31
CA SER A 64 14.04 21.73 -2.54
C SER A 64 15.25 21.60 -3.46
N SER A 65 16.44 21.90 -2.92
CA SER A 65 17.73 21.57 -3.55
C SER A 65 18.04 20.06 -3.52
N GLN A 66 17.25 19.26 -2.79
CA GLN A 66 17.43 17.82 -2.74
C GLN A 66 16.96 17.16 -4.05
N THR A 67 17.82 16.34 -4.62
CA THR A 67 17.51 15.57 -5.83
C THR A 67 17.33 14.10 -5.46
N PRO A 68 16.25 13.44 -5.90
CA PRO A 68 16.11 12.00 -5.71
C PRO A 68 17.27 11.24 -6.35
N THR A 69 17.82 10.26 -5.64
CA THR A 69 18.86 9.37 -6.18
C THR A 69 18.29 8.46 -7.27
N TYR A 70 17.03 8.05 -7.12
CA TYR A 70 16.36 7.16 -8.07
C TYR A 70 15.41 7.93 -8.98
N ALA A 71 15.70 7.95 -10.27
CA ALA A 71 14.85 8.57 -11.28
C ALA A 71 13.56 7.77 -11.56
N THR A 72 13.55 6.49 -11.20
CA THR A 72 12.39 5.59 -11.38
C THR A 72 12.30 4.57 -10.26
N LEU A 73 11.06 4.24 -9.85
CA LEU A 73 10.77 3.11 -8.97
C LEU A 73 10.09 1.99 -9.74
N SER A 74 10.54 0.76 -9.53
CA SER A 74 9.98 -0.43 -10.15
C SER A 74 8.53 -0.68 -9.69
N LEU A 75 7.76 -1.42 -10.48
CA LEU A 75 6.38 -1.77 -10.12
C LEU A 75 6.28 -2.57 -8.80
N PRO A 76 7.15 -3.57 -8.54
CA PRO A 76 7.13 -4.27 -7.24
C PRO A 76 7.32 -3.34 -6.04
N VAL A 77 8.24 -2.37 -6.12
CA VAL A 77 8.45 -1.38 -5.05
C VAL A 77 7.20 -0.53 -4.85
N ARG A 78 6.60 -0.03 -5.93
CA ARG A 78 5.37 0.78 -5.85
C ARG A 78 4.18 -0.02 -5.29
N ASN A 79 4.07 -1.30 -5.64
CA ASN A 79 3.05 -2.18 -5.07
C ASN A 79 3.27 -2.40 -3.56
N ALA A 80 4.51 -2.62 -3.12
CA ALA A 80 4.84 -2.73 -1.70
C ALA A 80 4.49 -1.46 -0.92
N LEU A 81 4.79 -0.27 -1.47
CA LEU A 81 4.40 1.02 -0.88
C LEU A 81 2.88 1.18 -0.78
N ALA A 82 2.13 0.74 -1.79
CA ALA A 82 0.67 0.77 -1.76
C ALA A 82 0.09 -0.20 -0.71
N GLN A 83 0.67 -1.37 -0.56
CA GLN A 83 0.31 -2.33 0.49
C GLN A 83 0.61 -1.78 1.89
N LEU A 84 1.77 -1.13 2.07
CA LEU A 84 2.09 -0.45 3.33
C LEU A 84 1.05 0.62 3.65
N ALA A 85 0.72 1.49 2.70
CA ALA A 85 -0.31 2.52 2.90
C ALA A 85 -1.66 1.92 3.30
N GLN A 86 -2.03 0.78 2.75
CA GLN A 86 -3.25 0.07 3.10
C GLN A 86 -3.17 -0.53 4.52
N ALA A 87 -2.06 -1.19 4.85
CA ALA A 87 -1.83 -1.81 6.16
C ALA A 87 -1.82 -0.77 7.29
N GLU A 88 -1.27 0.41 7.04
CA GLU A 88 -1.24 1.54 7.97
C GLU A 88 -2.59 2.30 8.06
N GLY A 89 -3.63 1.85 7.37
CA GLY A 89 -4.95 2.50 7.39
C GLY A 89 -4.97 3.89 6.75
N PHE A 90 -4.02 4.20 5.87
CA PHE A 90 -3.86 5.53 5.27
C PHE A 90 -5.13 6.06 4.60
N PHE A 91 -5.89 5.20 3.93
CA PHE A 91 -7.10 5.59 3.20
C PHE A 91 -8.28 5.99 4.09
N THR A 92 -8.20 5.69 5.39
CA THR A 92 -9.21 6.05 6.40
C THR A 92 -8.76 7.18 7.31
N MET A 93 -7.51 7.63 7.20
CA MET A 93 -7.00 8.75 8.00
C MET A 93 -7.77 10.04 7.67
N PRO A 94 -7.93 10.97 8.64
CA PRO A 94 -8.42 12.32 8.36
C PRO A 94 -7.54 13.02 7.32
N ALA A 95 -8.15 13.82 6.44
CA ALA A 95 -7.42 14.51 5.37
C ALA A 95 -6.41 15.54 5.90
N ALA A 96 -6.70 16.12 7.06
CA ALA A 96 -5.83 17.07 7.74
C ALA A 96 -5.76 16.75 9.23
N VAL A 97 -4.56 16.77 9.79
CA VAL A 97 -4.31 16.56 11.22
C VAL A 97 -3.35 17.64 11.71
N ALA A 98 -3.77 18.38 12.73
CA ALA A 98 -2.90 19.28 13.50
C ALA A 98 -2.59 18.61 14.84
N CYS A 99 -1.32 18.34 15.11
CA CYS A 99 -0.90 17.73 16.37
C CYS A 99 -0.84 18.78 17.48
N PRO A 100 -1.36 18.48 18.66
CA PRO A 100 -1.29 19.41 19.80
C PRO A 100 0.15 19.83 20.13
N GLY A 101 0.35 21.09 20.44
CA GLY A 101 1.66 21.64 20.82
C GLY A 101 2.68 21.74 19.69
N THR A 102 2.30 21.51 18.44
CA THR A 102 3.19 21.72 17.30
C THR A 102 3.46 23.21 17.09
N ASN A 103 4.73 23.59 17.00
CA ASN A 103 5.12 24.96 16.68
C ASN A 103 4.62 25.32 15.26
N PRO A 104 3.96 26.47 15.04
CA PRO A 104 3.51 26.90 13.72
C PRO A 104 4.62 27.04 12.67
N ASP A 105 5.87 27.23 13.09
CA ASP A 105 7.04 27.28 12.20
C ASP A 105 7.51 25.91 11.68
N VAL A 106 6.97 24.81 12.20
CA VAL A 106 7.22 23.46 11.70
C VAL A 106 6.42 23.25 10.41
N ALA A 107 7.07 22.75 9.39
CA ALA A 107 6.37 22.42 8.14
C ALA A 107 5.37 21.29 8.30
N ALA A 108 4.22 21.42 7.65
CA ALA A 108 3.30 20.31 7.47
C ALA A 108 3.84 19.33 6.45
N GLN A 109 3.75 18.04 6.75
CA GLN A 109 4.04 16.95 5.82
C GLN A 109 2.77 16.48 5.13
N PHE A 110 2.85 16.11 3.87
CA PHE A 110 1.72 15.54 3.15
C PHE A 110 2.13 14.28 2.39
N VAL A 111 1.18 13.38 2.23
CA VAL A 111 1.26 12.19 1.38
C VAL A 111 -0.03 12.07 0.59
N THR A 112 0.09 11.79 -0.70
CA THR A 112 -1.00 11.39 -1.58
C THR A 112 -0.71 10.00 -2.10
N VAL A 113 -1.66 9.09 -1.97
CA VAL A 113 -1.60 7.72 -2.50
C VAL A 113 -2.76 7.50 -3.45
N SER A 114 -2.45 7.03 -4.66
CA SER A 114 -3.45 6.53 -5.61
C SER A 114 -3.17 5.06 -5.86
N ALA A 115 -4.05 4.19 -5.38
CA ALA A 115 -3.95 2.74 -5.53
C ALA A 115 -5.33 2.08 -5.44
N GLY A 116 -5.53 0.97 -6.15
CA GLY A 116 -6.78 0.21 -6.10
C GLY A 116 -8.02 1.02 -6.50
N GLY A 117 -7.88 1.99 -7.40
CA GLY A 117 -8.99 2.88 -7.81
C GLY A 117 -9.33 3.98 -6.80
N LYS A 118 -8.62 4.07 -5.68
CA LYS A 118 -8.80 5.09 -4.64
C LYS A 118 -7.64 6.09 -4.68
N THR A 119 -7.96 7.35 -4.38
CA THR A 119 -6.95 8.40 -4.16
C THR A 119 -7.24 9.08 -2.82
N ARG A 120 -6.20 9.21 -2.00
CA ARG A 120 -6.29 9.90 -0.71
C ARG A 120 -5.08 10.80 -0.54
N THR A 121 -5.32 12.00 -0.03
CA THR A 121 -4.29 12.90 0.47
C THR A 121 -4.49 13.10 1.96
N VAL A 122 -3.41 13.00 2.71
CA VAL A 122 -3.37 13.27 4.14
C VAL A 122 -2.26 14.29 4.38
N THR A 123 -2.56 15.33 5.15
CA THR A 123 -1.60 16.34 5.60
C THR A 123 -1.53 16.30 7.11
N VAL A 124 -0.33 16.21 7.66
CA VAL A 124 -0.09 16.18 9.10
C VAL A 124 0.88 17.29 9.49
N HIS A 125 0.47 18.11 10.45
CA HIS A 125 1.30 19.12 11.07
C HIS A 125 1.72 18.65 12.46
N GLY A 126 2.99 18.25 12.59
CA GLY A 126 3.56 17.63 13.80
C GLY A 126 3.72 16.11 13.71
N GLY A 127 4.04 15.46 14.83
CA GLY A 127 4.46 14.04 14.89
C GLY A 127 3.47 13.09 15.57
N CYS A 128 2.20 13.41 15.72
CA CYS A 128 1.24 12.61 16.49
C CYS A 128 0.59 11.46 15.70
N LYS A 129 1.02 11.19 14.48
CA LYS A 129 0.49 10.10 13.62
C LYS A 129 1.61 9.15 13.19
N PRO A 130 1.98 8.15 14.02
CA PRO A 130 3.09 7.24 13.72
C PRO A 130 2.97 6.54 12.37
N ALA A 131 1.78 6.01 12.05
CA ALA A 131 1.53 5.33 10.78
C ALA A 131 1.76 6.24 9.55
N PHE A 132 1.34 7.52 9.62
CA PHE A 132 1.64 8.50 8.59
C PHE A 132 3.15 8.78 8.50
N SER A 133 3.81 9.00 9.64
CA SER A 133 5.25 9.28 9.69
C SER A 133 6.07 8.12 9.14
N GLN A 134 5.67 6.88 9.40
CA GLN A 134 6.28 5.69 8.84
C GLN A 134 6.16 5.65 7.32
N LEU A 135 4.95 5.82 6.78
CA LEU A 135 4.73 5.83 5.33
C LEU A 135 5.53 6.95 4.66
N TRP A 136 5.54 8.16 5.24
CA TRP A 136 6.30 9.29 4.73
C TRP A 136 7.80 8.99 4.70
N SER A 137 8.36 8.43 5.78
CA SER A 137 9.77 8.06 5.87
C SER A 137 10.17 6.99 4.86
N VAL A 138 9.32 5.97 4.67
CA VAL A 138 9.58 4.90 3.70
C VAL A 138 9.52 5.43 2.26
N LEU A 139 8.58 6.32 1.94
CA LEU A 139 8.53 7.00 0.64
C LEU A 139 9.78 7.85 0.41
N TYR A 140 10.23 8.59 1.43
CA TYR A 140 11.43 9.42 1.39
C TYR A 140 12.69 8.59 1.12
N ALA A 141 12.86 7.48 1.84
CA ALA A 141 13.95 6.54 1.63
C ALA A 141 13.88 5.84 0.26
N ALA A 142 12.69 5.47 -0.19
CA ALA A 142 12.49 4.77 -1.46
C ALA A 142 12.95 5.56 -2.68
N VAL A 143 12.94 6.90 -2.62
CA VAL A 143 13.47 7.77 -3.69
C VAL A 143 14.94 8.13 -3.50
N GLY A 144 15.57 7.63 -2.43
CA GLY A 144 17.00 7.80 -2.16
C GLY A 144 17.34 9.12 -1.48
N PHE A 145 16.44 9.68 -0.71
CA PHE A 145 16.71 10.72 0.25
C PHE A 145 17.11 10.07 1.57
N GLY A 146 18.35 9.88 1.84
CA GLY A 146 18.83 9.26 3.06
C GLY A 146 20.27 9.61 3.34
#